data_2ceced282d96d8eae55a0a9849a0c89b
#
_entry.id   2ceced282d96d8eae55a0a9849a0c89b
#
_cell.length_a   1.000
_cell.length_b   1.000
_cell.length_c   1.000
_cell.angle_alpha   90.00
_cell.angle_beta   90.00
_cell.angle_gamma   90.00
#
_symmetry.space_group_name_H-M   'P 1'
#
loop_
_entity.id
_entity.type
_entity.pdbx_description
1 polymer ?
#
loop_
_entity_poly.entity_id
_entity_poly.type
_entity_poly.pdbx_seq_one_letter_code
_entity_poly.pdbx_strand_id
1 'polypeptide(L)'
;MAGSSFGTIFRITTWGESHGPSIGVVVDGCPAGLSLSEEDIQMQLNRRRPGQSRYSTPRNEADRVHILSGIFEGRTTGTPIAMEVINETQRSKDYSEIANSYRPGHADYTFDQKYGFRDYRGGGRSSGRETIGRVAGGAVAMKLLEQLGISITAYASSIGPVVAKTFCPEEIDNNPFHLPDAEAAAMAQEYVDRMMEEKESSGGVIECRITGVPAGLGDPVFEKLDANLSKALVSIGAVKGIEIGDGFAAAHSVGSENNDSFYINEDGNTAKKTNHAGGILGGISDGDTIVVRAAVKPTPSIFRPQQTISRNKEPMELTIKGRHDPLIVPRAVVVVEAMCALTIADSLLLNMTAQMDGVLRFYHK
;
A
#
# COMPACT_ATOMS: atom_id res chain seq x y z
N MET A 1 -17.44 11.73 4.81
CA MET A 1 -16.60 11.71 3.59
C MET A 1 -16.94 10.48 2.75
N ALA A 2 -16.92 10.60 1.44
CA ALA A 2 -17.04 9.45 0.56
C ALA A 2 -15.80 8.55 0.69
N GLY A 3 -16.01 7.22 0.77
CA GLY A 3 -14.95 6.24 1.06
C GLY A 3 -13.92 6.01 -0.06
N SER A 4 -13.94 6.83 -1.14
CA SER A 4 -13.02 6.72 -2.27
C SER A 4 -11.99 7.84 -2.34
N SER A 5 -11.95 8.73 -1.35
CA SER A 5 -10.96 9.82 -1.26
C SER A 5 -10.07 9.63 -0.03
N PHE A 6 -8.78 9.97 -0.17
CA PHE A 6 -7.76 9.90 0.88
C PHE A 6 -6.85 11.14 0.78
N GLY A 7 -6.41 11.67 1.93
CA GLY A 7 -5.62 12.89 2.06
C GLY A 7 -6.47 14.14 2.28
N THR A 8 -5.84 15.22 2.65
CA THR A 8 -6.44 16.52 2.98
C THR A 8 -6.04 17.57 1.95
N ILE A 9 -4.76 17.92 1.87
CA ILE A 9 -4.19 18.83 0.85
C ILE A 9 -3.73 18.01 -0.36
N PHE A 10 -2.76 17.11 -0.16
CA PHE A 10 -2.39 16.16 -1.20
C PHE A 10 -3.38 15.00 -1.18
N ARG A 11 -4.40 15.11 -2.00
CA ARG A 11 -5.56 14.23 -1.94
C ARG A 11 -5.72 13.42 -3.21
N ILE A 12 -6.07 12.14 -3.04
CA ILE A 12 -6.49 11.30 -4.15
C ILE A 12 -7.97 10.95 -4.06
N THR A 13 -8.61 10.79 -5.22
CA THR A 13 -9.92 10.17 -5.35
C THR A 13 -9.83 9.06 -6.39
N THR A 14 -9.98 7.80 -5.97
CA THR A 14 -9.94 6.63 -6.87
C THR A 14 -11.35 6.28 -7.36
N TRP A 15 -11.45 5.81 -8.61
CA TRP A 15 -12.68 5.42 -9.26
C TRP A 15 -12.48 4.20 -10.15
N GLY A 16 -13.58 3.68 -10.68
CA GLY A 16 -13.59 2.50 -11.55
C GLY A 16 -13.57 1.18 -10.79
N GLU A 17 -13.80 0.10 -11.51
CA GLU A 17 -13.99 -1.25 -11.00
C GLU A 17 -13.25 -2.28 -11.83
N SER A 18 -12.97 -3.45 -11.24
CA SER A 18 -12.16 -4.50 -11.87
C SER A 18 -12.72 -5.04 -13.19
N HIS A 19 -14.02 -4.93 -13.41
CA HIS A 19 -14.72 -5.36 -14.62
C HIS A 19 -15.46 -4.20 -15.31
N GLY A 20 -15.22 -2.95 -14.89
CA GLY A 20 -15.60 -1.76 -15.63
C GLY A 20 -14.66 -1.49 -16.82
N PRO A 21 -14.93 -0.44 -17.61
CA PRO A 21 -14.09 -0.10 -18.77
C PRO A 21 -12.67 0.33 -18.38
N SER A 22 -12.53 1.05 -17.27
CA SER A 22 -11.24 1.55 -16.78
C SER A 22 -11.22 1.71 -15.26
N ILE A 23 -10.04 1.91 -14.71
CA ILE A 23 -9.79 2.30 -13.33
C ILE A 23 -8.91 3.54 -13.35
N GLY A 24 -9.18 4.50 -12.48
CA GLY A 24 -8.38 5.70 -12.45
C GLY A 24 -8.31 6.36 -11.08
N VAL A 25 -7.59 7.48 -11.08
CA VAL A 25 -7.38 8.34 -9.93
C VAL A 25 -7.33 9.79 -10.35
N VAL A 26 -7.83 10.65 -9.51
CA VAL A 26 -7.58 12.09 -9.57
C VAL A 26 -6.70 12.44 -8.37
N VAL A 27 -5.54 13.07 -8.64
CA VAL A 27 -4.66 13.67 -7.62
C VAL A 27 -4.93 15.16 -7.60
N ASP A 28 -5.27 15.68 -6.44
CA ASP A 28 -5.50 17.12 -6.20
C ASP A 28 -4.50 17.62 -5.16
N GLY A 29 -4.14 18.91 -5.21
CA GLY A 29 -3.19 19.53 -4.29
C GLY A 29 -1.71 19.26 -4.56
N CYS A 30 -1.35 18.68 -5.70
CA CYS A 30 0.04 18.59 -6.13
C CYS A 30 0.55 19.99 -6.53
N PRO A 31 1.68 20.47 -5.97
CA PRO A 31 2.25 21.76 -6.36
C PRO A 31 2.57 21.84 -7.85
N ALA A 32 2.43 23.04 -8.43
CA ALA A 32 2.84 23.30 -9.81
C ALA A 32 4.36 23.24 -9.98
N GLY A 33 4.83 22.82 -11.17
CA GLY A 33 6.24 22.83 -11.54
C GLY A 33 7.01 21.55 -11.24
N LEU A 34 6.39 20.53 -10.63
CA LEU A 34 7.00 19.23 -10.46
C LEU A 34 7.17 18.55 -11.84
N SER A 35 8.39 18.08 -12.17
CA SER A 35 8.63 17.28 -13.36
C SER A 35 7.93 15.93 -13.22
N LEU A 36 7.05 15.59 -14.16
CA LEU A 36 6.25 14.37 -14.12
C LEU A 36 5.87 13.92 -15.53
N SER A 37 6.05 12.62 -15.79
CA SER A 37 5.68 11.94 -17.03
C SER A 37 4.84 10.69 -16.78
N GLU A 38 4.26 10.11 -17.83
CA GLU A 38 3.60 8.79 -17.75
C GLU A 38 4.58 7.69 -17.36
N GLU A 39 5.84 7.78 -17.78
CA GLU A 39 6.90 6.84 -17.48
C GLU A 39 7.22 6.78 -15.99
N ASP A 40 7.24 7.91 -15.30
CA ASP A 40 7.46 7.96 -13.85
C ASP A 40 6.39 7.16 -13.09
N ILE A 41 5.13 7.26 -13.54
CA ILE A 41 4.00 6.55 -12.95
C ILE A 41 4.00 5.08 -13.39
N GLN A 42 4.26 4.81 -14.66
CA GLN A 42 4.28 3.48 -15.23
C GLN A 42 5.32 2.59 -14.58
N MET A 43 6.47 3.12 -14.20
CA MET A 43 7.52 2.40 -13.48
C MET A 43 6.95 1.79 -12.18
N GLN A 44 6.18 2.54 -11.40
CA GLN A 44 5.56 2.03 -10.18
C GLN A 44 4.40 1.05 -10.47
N LEU A 45 3.61 1.31 -11.50
CA LEU A 45 2.55 0.39 -11.94
C LEU A 45 3.11 -0.93 -12.45
N ASN A 46 4.28 -0.93 -13.10
CA ASN A 46 4.96 -2.14 -13.53
C ASN A 46 5.34 -3.05 -12.35
N ARG A 47 5.72 -2.50 -11.19
CA ARG A 47 5.97 -3.25 -9.95
C ARG A 47 4.70 -3.88 -9.37
N ARG A 48 3.52 -3.27 -9.62
CA ARG A 48 2.22 -3.76 -9.15
C ARG A 48 1.55 -4.77 -10.07
N ARG A 49 1.73 -4.66 -11.40
CA ARG A 49 0.96 -5.40 -12.40
C ARG A 49 0.97 -6.92 -12.15
N PRO A 50 -0.07 -7.66 -12.63
CA PRO A 50 -0.11 -9.11 -12.56
C PRO A 50 0.90 -9.77 -13.53
N GLY A 51 1.17 -11.06 -13.33
CA GLY A 51 1.94 -11.87 -14.29
C GLY A 51 3.46 -11.67 -14.22
N GLN A 52 4.02 -11.13 -13.14
CA GLN A 52 5.46 -10.89 -13.00
C GLN A 52 6.26 -12.13 -12.60
N SER A 53 5.62 -13.11 -11.97
CA SER A 53 6.23 -14.36 -11.56
C SER A 53 5.23 -15.50 -11.60
N ARG A 54 5.71 -16.75 -11.54
CA ARG A 54 4.84 -17.94 -11.42
C ARG A 54 4.02 -17.98 -10.12
N TYR A 55 4.39 -17.15 -9.13
CA TYR A 55 3.72 -17.02 -7.83
C TYR A 55 2.59 -15.99 -7.84
N SER A 56 2.38 -15.30 -8.95
CA SER A 56 1.28 -14.37 -9.16
C SER A 56 0.23 -14.94 -10.11
N THR A 57 -0.92 -14.28 -10.18
CA THR A 57 -1.98 -14.65 -11.13
C THR A 57 -1.45 -14.71 -12.57
N PRO A 58 -1.89 -15.70 -13.39
CA PRO A 58 -1.51 -15.81 -14.80
C PRO A 58 -2.19 -14.73 -15.69
N ARG A 59 -2.84 -13.72 -15.11
CA ARG A 59 -3.29 -12.55 -15.85
C ARG A 59 -2.08 -11.81 -16.41
N ASN A 60 -2.21 -11.34 -17.64
CA ASN A 60 -1.21 -10.46 -18.25
C ASN A 60 -1.93 -9.18 -18.69
N GLU A 61 -1.71 -8.10 -17.96
CA GLU A 61 -2.23 -6.77 -18.26
C GLU A 61 -1.08 -5.78 -18.11
N ALA A 62 -0.91 -4.92 -19.11
CA ALA A 62 0.18 -3.94 -19.11
C ALA A 62 -0.04 -2.83 -18.08
N ASP A 63 -1.29 -2.66 -17.61
CA ASP A 63 -1.69 -1.57 -16.71
C ASP A 63 -1.17 -0.20 -17.19
N ARG A 64 -1.28 0.05 -18.51
CA ARG A 64 -0.75 1.27 -19.10
C ARG A 64 -1.54 2.48 -18.63
N VAL A 65 -0.83 3.43 -18.04
CA VAL A 65 -1.42 4.67 -17.55
C VAL A 65 -1.51 5.70 -18.66
N HIS A 66 -2.58 6.50 -18.63
CA HIS A 66 -2.75 7.71 -19.41
C HIS A 66 -3.03 8.88 -18.50
N ILE A 67 -2.26 9.97 -18.66
CA ILE A 67 -2.49 11.24 -17.96
C ILE A 67 -3.44 12.07 -18.81
N LEU A 68 -4.58 12.44 -18.24
CA LEU A 68 -5.66 13.16 -18.95
C LEU A 68 -5.67 14.65 -18.67
N SER A 69 -5.07 15.11 -17.57
CA SER A 69 -5.02 16.53 -17.17
C SER A 69 -3.90 16.80 -16.15
N GLY A 70 -3.66 18.08 -15.87
CA GLY A 70 -2.78 18.52 -14.79
C GLY A 70 -1.30 18.57 -15.15
N ILE A 71 -0.92 18.28 -16.40
CA ILE A 71 0.46 18.31 -16.91
C ILE A 71 0.53 19.21 -18.16
N PHE A 72 1.56 20.05 -18.21
CA PHE A 72 1.91 20.84 -19.38
C PHE A 72 3.43 20.88 -19.54
N GLU A 73 3.96 20.58 -20.72
CA GLU A 73 5.40 20.53 -21.03
C GLU A 73 6.21 19.70 -20.01
N GLY A 74 5.67 18.53 -19.58
CA GLY A 74 6.31 17.63 -18.65
C GLY A 74 6.35 18.11 -17.19
N ARG A 75 5.53 19.11 -16.83
CA ARG A 75 5.44 19.65 -15.47
C ARG A 75 4.00 19.74 -15.00
N THR A 76 3.80 19.54 -13.69
CA THR A 76 2.49 19.72 -13.05
C THR A 76 2.07 21.19 -13.14
N THR A 77 0.76 21.42 -13.32
CA THR A 77 0.18 22.77 -13.45
C THR A 77 -0.44 23.31 -12.15
N GLY A 78 -0.49 22.48 -11.08
CA GLY A 78 -1.19 22.83 -9.84
C GLY A 78 -2.71 22.59 -9.91
N THR A 79 -3.21 22.10 -11.05
CA THR A 79 -4.61 21.69 -11.22
C THR A 79 -4.72 20.16 -11.06
N PRO A 80 -5.95 19.59 -10.91
CA PRO A 80 -6.09 18.16 -10.70
C PRO A 80 -5.46 17.31 -11.81
N ILE A 81 -4.66 16.31 -11.40
CA ILE A 81 -4.04 15.34 -12.30
C ILE A 81 -4.97 14.13 -12.39
N ALA A 82 -5.66 13.99 -13.50
CA ALA A 82 -6.51 12.82 -13.76
C ALA A 82 -5.72 11.77 -14.54
N MET A 83 -5.80 10.51 -14.08
CA MET A 83 -5.12 9.38 -14.69
C MET A 83 -6.05 8.19 -14.80
N GLU A 84 -5.91 7.42 -15.88
CA GLU A 84 -6.66 6.19 -16.08
C GLU A 84 -5.79 5.05 -16.60
N VAL A 85 -6.26 3.82 -16.32
CA VAL A 85 -5.77 2.56 -16.90
C VAL A 85 -6.97 1.80 -17.43
N ILE A 86 -6.94 1.45 -18.72
CA ILE A 86 -8.01 0.71 -19.40
C ILE A 86 -7.95 -0.76 -19.00
N ASN A 87 -9.10 -1.38 -18.75
CA ASN A 87 -9.22 -2.81 -18.48
C ASN A 87 -9.31 -3.59 -19.80
N GLU A 88 -8.30 -4.37 -20.17
CA GLU A 88 -8.21 -5.05 -21.47
C GLU A 88 -8.69 -6.52 -21.42
N THR A 89 -8.46 -7.25 -20.34
CA THR A 89 -8.59 -8.71 -20.29
C THR A 89 -9.64 -9.24 -19.32
N GLN A 90 -10.68 -8.46 -19.05
CA GLN A 90 -11.78 -8.88 -18.17
C GLN A 90 -12.59 -10.04 -18.79
N ARG A 91 -12.83 -11.11 -18.01
CA ARG A 91 -13.64 -12.27 -18.41
C ARG A 91 -14.81 -12.46 -17.46
N SER A 92 -15.93 -11.84 -17.77
CA SER A 92 -17.15 -11.86 -16.92
C SER A 92 -17.76 -13.26 -16.77
N LYS A 93 -17.52 -14.18 -17.72
CA LYS A 93 -18.04 -15.56 -17.68
C LYS A 93 -17.47 -16.40 -16.52
N ASP A 94 -16.29 -16.07 -16.01
CA ASP A 94 -15.62 -16.80 -14.93
C ASP A 94 -16.34 -16.65 -13.57
N TYR A 95 -17.35 -15.79 -13.46
CA TYR A 95 -18.01 -15.45 -12.21
C TYR A 95 -19.47 -15.88 -12.08
N SER A 96 -20.03 -16.61 -13.06
CA SER A 96 -21.43 -17.02 -13.06
C SER A 96 -21.78 -17.93 -11.87
N GLU A 97 -20.88 -18.85 -11.48
CA GLU A 97 -21.09 -19.78 -10.36
C GLU A 97 -21.14 -19.05 -8.99
N ILE A 98 -20.46 -17.90 -8.87
CA ILE A 98 -20.43 -17.13 -7.62
C ILE A 98 -21.51 -16.03 -7.54
N ALA A 99 -22.31 -15.86 -8.59
CA ALA A 99 -23.39 -14.86 -8.60
C ALA A 99 -24.38 -15.07 -7.45
N ASN A 100 -24.68 -16.33 -7.10
CA ASN A 100 -25.67 -16.73 -6.11
C ASN A 100 -25.07 -17.23 -4.80
N SER A 101 -23.76 -17.10 -4.59
CA SER A 101 -23.07 -17.57 -3.38
C SER A 101 -22.22 -16.49 -2.76
N TYR A 102 -21.78 -16.70 -1.53
CA TYR A 102 -20.84 -15.83 -0.82
C TYR A 102 -19.50 -16.55 -0.65
N ARG A 103 -18.46 -16.02 -1.29
CA ARG A 103 -17.09 -16.54 -1.14
C ARG A 103 -16.61 -16.32 0.30
N PRO A 104 -16.15 -17.37 1.00
CA PRO A 104 -15.54 -17.22 2.32
C PRO A 104 -14.39 -16.22 2.31
N GLY A 105 -14.32 -15.34 3.31
CA GLY A 105 -13.26 -14.35 3.45
C GLY A 105 -13.24 -13.21 2.41
N HIS A 106 -14.20 -13.17 1.48
CA HIS A 106 -14.37 -12.12 0.48
C HIS A 106 -15.49 -11.13 0.86
N ALA A 107 -15.58 -10.00 0.16
CA ALA A 107 -16.54 -8.92 0.46
C ALA A 107 -17.97 -9.15 -0.08
N ASP A 108 -18.29 -10.29 -0.67
CA ASP A 108 -19.57 -10.53 -1.35
C ASP A 108 -20.78 -10.27 -0.46
N TYR A 109 -20.79 -10.87 0.74
CA TYR A 109 -21.86 -10.73 1.70
C TYR A 109 -22.02 -9.28 2.18
N THR A 110 -20.91 -8.64 2.53
CA THR A 110 -20.94 -7.27 3.07
C THR A 110 -21.38 -6.23 2.05
N PHE A 111 -21.06 -6.44 0.77
CA PHE A 111 -21.57 -5.57 -0.30
C PHE A 111 -23.08 -5.72 -0.50
N ASP A 112 -23.61 -6.95 -0.51
CA ASP A 112 -25.04 -7.18 -0.59
C ASP A 112 -25.78 -6.56 0.60
N GLN A 113 -25.23 -6.69 1.83
CA GLN A 113 -25.84 -6.10 3.03
C GLN A 113 -25.82 -4.58 3.02
N LYS A 114 -24.73 -3.99 2.54
CA LYS A 114 -24.56 -2.53 2.55
C LYS A 114 -25.32 -1.82 1.44
N TYR A 115 -25.27 -2.38 0.22
CA TYR A 115 -25.79 -1.70 -0.98
C TYR A 115 -27.08 -2.31 -1.53
N GLY A 116 -27.54 -3.45 -0.96
CA GLY A 116 -28.74 -4.16 -1.40
C GLY A 116 -28.54 -5.05 -2.62
N PHE A 117 -27.49 -4.80 -3.41
CA PHE A 117 -27.06 -5.62 -4.55
C PHE A 117 -25.57 -5.42 -4.81
N ARG A 118 -24.97 -6.31 -5.59
CA ARG A 118 -23.59 -6.20 -6.02
C ARG A 118 -23.42 -6.56 -7.49
N ASP A 119 -22.41 -6.00 -8.13
CA ASP A 119 -21.87 -6.59 -9.36
C ASP A 119 -21.01 -7.81 -8.98
N TYR A 120 -21.50 -9.00 -9.33
CA TYR A 120 -20.83 -10.27 -9.02
C TYR A 120 -19.63 -10.55 -9.94
N ARG A 121 -19.44 -9.77 -11.01
CA ARG A 121 -18.34 -9.94 -11.97
C ARG A 121 -17.03 -9.49 -11.35
N GLY A 122 -16.46 -10.30 -10.47
CA GLY A 122 -15.20 -10.03 -9.76
C GLY A 122 -15.41 -9.38 -8.39
N GLY A 123 -14.42 -8.60 -7.93
CA GLY A 123 -14.43 -7.94 -6.64
C GLY A 123 -14.86 -6.48 -6.66
N GLY A 124 -15.18 -5.90 -7.82
CA GLY A 124 -15.51 -4.48 -7.94
C GLY A 124 -14.45 -3.58 -7.29
N ARG A 125 -14.90 -2.69 -6.41
CA ARG A 125 -14.03 -1.80 -5.60
C ARG A 125 -13.23 -2.52 -4.52
N SER A 126 -13.56 -3.78 -4.15
CA SER A 126 -12.77 -4.60 -3.24
C SER A 126 -11.71 -5.47 -3.93
N SER A 127 -11.59 -5.37 -5.24
CA SER A 127 -10.57 -6.07 -6.03
C SER A 127 -9.18 -5.47 -5.82
N GLY A 128 -8.13 -6.31 -5.87
CA GLY A 128 -6.74 -5.83 -5.89
C GLY A 128 -6.41 -4.88 -7.06
N ARG A 129 -7.24 -4.84 -8.13
CA ARG A 129 -7.07 -3.86 -9.22
C ARG A 129 -7.34 -2.41 -8.78
N GLU A 130 -8.14 -2.18 -7.75
CA GLU A 130 -8.36 -0.85 -7.18
C GLU A 130 -7.03 -0.17 -6.80
N THR A 131 -6.04 -0.96 -6.41
CA THR A 131 -4.72 -0.44 -6.03
C THR A 131 -3.94 0.23 -7.18
N ILE A 132 -4.37 0.09 -8.44
CA ILE A 132 -3.83 0.86 -9.58
C ILE A 132 -3.92 2.37 -9.29
N GLY A 133 -5.10 2.83 -8.86
CA GLY A 133 -5.30 4.25 -8.53
C GLY A 133 -4.44 4.72 -7.36
N ARG A 134 -4.23 3.87 -6.34
CA ARG A 134 -3.35 4.17 -5.20
C ARG A 134 -1.89 4.28 -5.64
N VAL A 135 -1.41 3.34 -6.44
CA VAL A 135 -0.02 3.33 -6.93
C VAL A 135 0.23 4.50 -7.89
N ALA A 136 -0.70 4.79 -8.80
CA ALA A 136 -0.56 5.92 -9.70
C ALA A 136 -0.52 7.27 -8.94
N GLY A 137 -1.42 7.47 -7.97
CA GLY A 137 -1.39 8.66 -7.11
C GLY A 137 -0.17 8.71 -6.21
N GLY A 138 0.25 7.54 -5.67
CA GLY A 138 1.45 7.41 -4.86
C GLY A 138 2.74 7.70 -5.63
N ALA A 139 2.80 7.36 -6.92
CA ALA A 139 3.93 7.69 -7.78
C ALA A 139 4.14 9.21 -7.90
N VAL A 140 3.05 9.98 -8.01
CA VAL A 140 3.12 11.45 -7.99
C VAL A 140 3.65 11.96 -6.64
N ALA A 141 3.18 11.38 -5.53
CA ALA A 141 3.65 11.70 -4.19
C ALA A 141 5.14 11.36 -4.02
N MET A 142 5.59 10.17 -4.45
CA MET A 142 7.01 9.76 -4.42
C MET A 142 7.88 10.75 -5.18
N LYS A 143 7.45 11.20 -6.36
CA LYS A 143 8.18 12.17 -7.16
C LYS A 143 8.33 13.52 -6.47
N LEU A 144 7.30 13.96 -5.72
CA LEU A 144 7.37 15.15 -4.89
C LEU A 144 8.35 14.96 -3.72
N LEU A 145 8.28 13.83 -3.04
CA LEU A 145 9.12 13.51 -1.87
C LEU A 145 10.59 13.38 -2.23
N GLU A 146 10.90 12.82 -3.41
CA GLU A 146 12.25 12.70 -3.96
C GLU A 146 12.94 14.07 -4.06
N GLN A 147 12.20 15.14 -4.44
CA GLN A 147 12.75 16.50 -4.50
C GLN A 147 13.18 17.06 -3.13
N LEU A 148 12.70 16.44 -2.06
CA LEU A 148 12.98 16.80 -0.67
C LEU A 148 13.97 15.83 0.00
N GLY A 149 14.54 14.88 -0.76
CA GLY A 149 15.48 13.89 -0.24
C GLY A 149 14.80 12.83 0.63
N ILE A 150 13.48 12.66 0.54
CA ILE A 150 12.74 11.64 1.28
C ILE A 150 12.64 10.38 0.41
N SER A 151 13.08 9.26 0.96
CA SER A 151 13.03 7.95 0.31
C SER A 151 12.10 6.99 1.05
N ILE A 152 11.35 6.20 0.29
CA ILE A 152 10.41 5.22 0.80
C ILE A 152 10.75 3.88 0.17
N THR A 153 11.04 2.88 0.99
CA THR A 153 11.37 1.53 0.54
C THR A 153 10.54 0.52 1.32
N ALA A 154 9.76 -0.28 0.64
CA ALA A 154 9.06 -1.41 1.25
C ALA A 154 9.56 -2.73 0.68
N TYR A 155 9.43 -3.77 1.50
CA TYR A 155 9.84 -5.13 1.18
C TYR A 155 9.03 -6.14 2.01
N ALA A 156 9.00 -7.39 1.57
CA ALA A 156 8.45 -8.44 2.39
C ALA A 156 9.41 -8.76 3.53
N SER A 157 9.00 -8.58 4.78
CA SER A 157 9.77 -9.03 5.95
C SER A 157 9.45 -10.48 6.31
N SER A 158 8.28 -11.01 5.86
CA SER A 158 8.00 -12.44 5.93
C SER A 158 7.04 -12.89 4.82
N ILE A 159 7.15 -14.17 4.44
CA ILE A 159 6.20 -14.90 3.60
C ILE A 159 5.74 -16.13 4.39
N GLY A 160 4.46 -16.15 4.78
CA GLY A 160 3.95 -17.15 5.69
C GLY A 160 4.81 -17.24 6.96
N PRO A 161 5.34 -18.42 7.31
CA PRO A 161 6.20 -18.60 8.48
C PRO A 161 7.67 -18.25 8.23
N VAL A 162 8.06 -17.97 6.99
CA VAL A 162 9.44 -17.64 6.64
C VAL A 162 9.70 -16.16 6.89
N VAL A 163 10.59 -15.85 7.81
CA VAL A 163 10.93 -14.48 8.23
C VAL A 163 12.35 -14.15 7.79
N ALA A 164 12.55 -12.98 7.17
CA ALA A 164 13.87 -12.45 6.87
C ALA A 164 14.63 -12.16 8.17
N LYS A 165 15.88 -12.60 8.25
CA LYS A 165 16.76 -12.40 9.41
C LYS A 165 17.81 -11.33 9.16
N THR A 166 18.12 -11.07 7.89
CA THR A 166 19.09 -10.06 7.46
C THR A 166 18.41 -9.04 6.55
N PHE A 167 19.00 -7.85 6.48
CA PHE A 167 18.52 -6.78 5.62
C PHE A 167 19.62 -6.37 4.63
N CYS A 168 19.48 -6.82 3.38
CA CYS A 168 20.31 -6.46 2.25
C CYS A 168 19.38 -5.81 1.19
N PRO A 169 19.44 -4.48 1.02
CA PRO A 169 18.54 -3.77 0.09
C PRO A 169 18.62 -4.28 -1.36
N GLU A 170 19.81 -4.70 -1.79
CA GLU A 170 20.06 -5.19 -3.15
C GLU A 170 19.32 -6.51 -3.44
N GLU A 171 18.99 -7.29 -2.41
CA GLU A 171 18.27 -8.55 -2.54
C GLU A 171 16.77 -8.35 -2.77
N ILE A 172 16.21 -7.19 -2.44
CA ILE A 172 14.76 -6.92 -2.55
C ILE A 172 14.27 -7.15 -3.99
N ASP A 173 15.01 -6.68 -4.98
CA ASP A 173 14.64 -6.80 -6.40
C ASP A 173 15.24 -8.05 -7.08
N ASN A 174 16.09 -8.81 -6.39
CA ASN A 174 16.77 -10.00 -6.93
C ASN A 174 15.94 -11.30 -6.77
N ASN A 175 14.82 -11.24 -6.06
CA ASN A 175 13.94 -12.40 -5.88
C ASN A 175 12.45 -12.04 -6.05
N PRO A 176 11.61 -13.01 -6.44
CA PRO A 176 10.19 -12.76 -6.77
C PRO A 176 9.31 -12.45 -5.54
N PHE A 177 9.85 -12.52 -4.34
CA PHE A 177 9.15 -12.29 -3.09
C PHE A 177 9.40 -10.91 -2.52
N HIS A 178 10.38 -10.15 -3.05
CA HIS A 178 10.88 -8.89 -2.51
C HIS A 178 11.36 -9.03 -1.05
N LEU A 179 11.99 -10.17 -0.72
CA LEU A 179 12.64 -10.40 0.57
C LEU A 179 14.05 -9.78 0.55
N PRO A 180 14.48 -9.09 1.62
CA PRO A 180 15.84 -8.50 1.71
C PRO A 180 16.91 -9.51 2.17
N ASP A 181 16.61 -10.81 2.09
CA ASP A 181 17.40 -11.91 2.63
C ASP A 181 17.36 -13.09 1.65
N ALA A 182 18.50 -13.41 1.04
CA ALA A 182 18.59 -14.44 0.01
C ALA A 182 18.28 -15.85 0.55
N GLU A 183 18.67 -16.18 1.80
CA GLU A 183 18.34 -17.45 2.44
C GLU A 183 16.85 -17.56 2.69
N ALA A 184 16.24 -16.50 3.24
CA ALA A 184 14.79 -16.45 3.43
C ALA A 184 14.03 -16.52 2.09
N ALA A 185 14.55 -15.91 1.03
CA ALA A 185 13.95 -15.99 -0.31
C ALA A 185 13.92 -17.43 -0.85
N ALA A 186 15.01 -18.20 -0.68
CA ALA A 186 15.06 -19.61 -1.07
C ALA A 186 14.07 -20.46 -0.24
N MET A 187 14.02 -20.25 1.08
CA MET A 187 13.05 -20.94 1.95
C MET A 187 11.60 -20.56 1.61
N ALA A 188 11.34 -19.31 1.29
CA ALA A 188 10.02 -18.83 0.86
C ALA A 188 9.59 -19.50 -0.46
N GLN A 189 10.52 -19.72 -1.37
CA GLN A 189 10.24 -20.42 -2.61
C GLN A 189 9.75 -21.84 -2.35
N GLU A 190 10.45 -22.62 -1.54
CA GLU A 190 10.05 -23.98 -1.18
C GLU A 190 8.68 -24.02 -0.46
N TYR A 191 8.46 -23.06 0.43
CA TYR A 191 7.19 -22.93 1.15
C TYR A 191 6.04 -22.63 0.20
N VAL A 192 6.18 -21.64 -0.70
CA VAL A 192 5.10 -21.23 -1.60
C VAL A 192 4.84 -22.30 -2.67
N ASP A 193 5.86 -23.00 -3.16
CA ASP A 193 5.71 -24.14 -4.09
C ASP A 193 4.82 -25.21 -3.44
N ARG A 194 5.07 -25.58 -2.19
CA ARG A 194 4.22 -26.51 -1.44
C ARG A 194 2.78 -25.99 -1.27
N MET A 195 2.58 -24.69 -0.95
CA MET A 195 1.22 -24.12 -0.85
C MET A 195 0.47 -24.21 -2.18
N MET A 196 1.15 -24.02 -3.30
CA MET A 196 0.56 -24.14 -4.63
C MET A 196 0.17 -25.60 -4.94
N GLU A 197 0.99 -26.59 -4.59
CA GLU A 197 0.68 -28.02 -4.73
C GLU A 197 -0.53 -28.42 -3.89
N GLU A 198 -0.64 -27.88 -2.67
CA GLU A 198 -1.75 -28.08 -1.75
C GLU A 198 -2.99 -27.26 -2.11
N LYS A 199 -2.95 -26.45 -3.19
CA LYS A 199 -4.03 -25.56 -3.62
C LYS A 199 -4.43 -24.51 -2.58
N GLU A 200 -3.48 -24.09 -1.77
CA GLU A 200 -3.60 -23.10 -0.71
C GLU A 200 -3.03 -21.74 -1.15
N SER A 201 -3.21 -20.74 -0.32
CA SER A 201 -2.62 -19.42 -0.44
C SER A 201 -1.87 -19.04 0.83
N SER A 202 -0.95 -18.10 0.74
CA SER A 202 -0.21 -17.59 1.87
C SER A 202 -0.34 -16.08 2.01
N GLY A 203 -0.16 -15.61 3.25
CA GLY A 203 0.03 -14.22 3.61
C GLY A 203 1.50 -13.91 3.90
N GLY A 204 1.74 -12.81 4.59
CA GLY A 204 3.05 -12.38 5.04
C GLY A 204 3.01 -10.98 5.63
N VAL A 205 4.17 -10.45 5.93
CA VAL A 205 4.32 -9.11 6.49
C VAL A 205 5.16 -8.26 5.52
N ILE A 206 4.74 -7.05 5.28
CA ILE A 206 5.47 -6.04 4.52
C ILE A 206 5.99 -5.00 5.51
N GLU A 207 7.29 -4.74 5.51
CA GLU A 207 7.89 -3.62 6.23
C GLU A 207 8.18 -2.49 5.24
N CYS A 208 7.92 -1.26 5.67
CA CYS A 208 8.23 -0.05 4.93
C CYS A 208 9.10 0.86 5.80
N ARG A 209 10.21 1.31 5.24
CA ARG A 209 11.14 2.27 5.81
C ARG A 209 11.06 3.58 5.06
N ILE A 210 10.87 4.67 5.79
CA ILE A 210 10.80 6.02 5.24
C ILE A 210 11.93 6.83 5.85
N THR A 211 12.87 7.27 5.02
CA THR A 211 14.07 8.02 5.43
C THR A 211 14.03 9.45 4.92
N GLY A 212 14.76 10.35 5.57
CA GLY A 212 14.84 11.76 5.16
C GLY A 212 13.64 12.60 5.58
N VAL A 213 12.70 12.05 6.34
CA VAL A 213 11.55 12.80 6.86
C VAL A 213 12.05 13.75 7.95
N PRO A 214 11.82 15.08 7.84
CA PRO A 214 12.21 16.00 8.89
C PRO A 214 11.38 15.76 10.17
N ALA A 215 11.94 16.09 11.32
CA ALA A 215 11.19 16.15 12.56
C ALA A 215 10.08 17.20 12.46
N GLY A 216 8.90 16.90 13.00
CA GLY A 216 7.79 17.86 13.09
C GLY A 216 6.59 17.59 12.21
N LEU A 217 6.51 16.46 11.45
CA LEU A 217 5.33 16.13 10.64
C LEU A 217 4.32 15.32 11.45
N GLY A 218 3.04 15.66 11.31
CA GLY A 218 1.92 15.08 12.02
C GLY A 218 1.44 15.98 13.14
N ASP A 219 0.29 15.64 13.71
CA ASP A 219 -0.36 16.43 14.75
C ASP A 219 -0.65 15.55 15.98
N PRO A 220 -0.73 16.15 17.18
CA PRO A 220 -1.14 15.40 18.35
C PRO A 220 -2.63 15.01 18.26
N VAL A 221 -3.05 14.12 19.14
CA VAL A 221 -4.41 13.63 19.35
C VAL A 221 -4.89 12.74 18.20
N PHE A 222 -5.72 13.20 17.27
CA PHE A 222 -6.39 12.32 16.29
C PHE A 222 -5.69 12.25 14.93
N GLU A 223 -4.96 13.28 14.55
CA GLU A 223 -4.24 13.35 13.27
C GLU A 223 -2.75 12.99 13.41
N LYS A 224 -2.44 12.11 14.37
CA LYS A 224 -1.10 11.57 14.55
C LYS A 224 -0.59 10.94 13.26
N LEU A 225 0.70 11.11 12.99
CA LEU A 225 1.34 10.52 11.80
C LEU A 225 1.22 8.99 11.78
N ASP A 226 1.43 8.33 12.94
CA ASP A 226 1.24 6.88 13.10
C ASP A 226 -0.22 6.45 12.88
N ALA A 227 -1.20 7.23 13.32
CA ALA A 227 -2.62 6.98 13.08
C ALA A 227 -2.98 7.11 11.60
N ASN A 228 -2.46 8.13 10.91
CA ASN A 228 -2.72 8.36 9.49
C ASN A 228 -2.02 7.31 8.61
N LEU A 229 -0.77 6.91 8.94
CA LEU A 229 -0.10 5.78 8.30
C LEU A 229 -0.87 4.48 8.50
N SER A 230 -1.33 4.22 9.72
CA SER A 230 -2.14 3.03 10.03
C SER A 230 -3.46 3.01 9.25
N LYS A 231 -4.17 4.14 9.18
CA LYS A 231 -5.39 4.31 8.38
C LYS A 231 -5.13 4.04 6.89
N ALA A 232 -4.04 4.59 6.36
CA ALA A 232 -3.62 4.40 4.97
C ALA A 232 -3.41 2.91 4.68
N LEU A 233 -2.62 2.22 5.50
CA LEU A 233 -2.22 0.84 5.28
C LEU A 233 -3.35 -0.16 5.56
N VAL A 234 -4.16 0.02 6.63
CA VAL A 234 -5.34 -0.83 6.90
C VAL A 234 -6.40 -0.69 5.80
N SER A 235 -6.44 0.43 5.09
CA SER A 235 -7.34 0.62 3.96
C SER A 235 -7.00 -0.24 2.73
N ILE A 236 -5.78 -0.81 2.67
CA ILE A 236 -5.37 -1.74 1.60
C ILE A 236 -6.10 -3.07 1.81
N GLY A 237 -6.70 -3.61 0.74
CA GLY A 237 -7.35 -4.91 0.79
C GLY A 237 -6.40 -6.00 1.29
N ALA A 238 -6.90 -6.91 2.14
CA ALA A 238 -6.19 -7.99 2.81
C ALA A 238 -5.25 -7.59 3.96
N VAL A 239 -4.95 -6.33 4.20
CA VAL A 239 -4.22 -5.90 5.40
C VAL A 239 -5.09 -6.11 6.64
N LYS A 240 -4.51 -6.67 7.72
CA LYS A 240 -5.20 -7.05 8.96
C LYS A 240 -4.51 -6.58 10.24
N GLY A 241 -3.25 -6.18 10.17
CA GLY A 241 -2.50 -5.66 11.29
C GLY A 241 -1.49 -4.63 10.85
N ILE A 242 -1.21 -3.68 11.72
CA ILE A 242 -0.19 -2.64 11.52
C ILE A 242 0.64 -2.56 12.78
N GLU A 243 1.93 -2.38 12.62
CA GLU A 243 2.86 -2.05 13.69
C GLU A 243 3.71 -0.83 13.31
N ILE A 244 4.04 -0.02 14.30
CA ILE A 244 4.94 1.13 14.20
C ILE A 244 6.12 0.87 15.14
N GLY A 245 7.35 1.01 14.67
CA GLY A 245 8.53 0.70 15.46
C GLY A 245 8.52 -0.74 15.98
N ASP A 246 8.70 -0.93 17.28
CA ASP A 246 8.65 -2.25 17.92
C ASP A 246 7.26 -2.88 17.93
N GLY A 247 6.20 -2.10 17.65
CA GLY A 247 4.84 -2.59 17.54
C GLY A 247 4.39 -3.36 18.78
N PHE A 248 3.90 -4.59 18.60
CA PHE A 248 3.45 -5.43 19.70
C PHE A 248 4.58 -5.87 20.65
N ALA A 249 5.84 -5.90 20.21
CA ALA A 249 6.98 -6.24 21.06
C ALA A 249 7.18 -5.22 22.20
N ALA A 250 6.85 -3.94 21.96
CA ALA A 250 6.91 -2.89 22.97
C ALA A 250 6.08 -3.21 24.24
N ALA A 251 4.99 -3.99 24.10
CA ALA A 251 4.16 -4.40 25.25
C ALA A 251 4.87 -5.34 26.23
N HIS A 252 5.97 -5.96 25.81
CA HIS A 252 6.80 -6.85 26.63
C HIS A 252 8.06 -6.18 27.17
N SER A 253 8.33 -4.94 26.76
CA SER A 253 9.50 -4.17 27.18
C SER A 253 9.23 -3.42 28.50
N VAL A 254 10.31 -3.09 29.22
CA VAL A 254 10.25 -2.15 30.32
C VAL A 254 10.65 -0.76 29.85
N GLY A 255 10.15 0.31 30.51
CA GLY A 255 10.33 1.68 30.04
C GLY A 255 11.79 2.10 29.83
N SER A 256 12.70 1.66 30.70
CA SER A 256 14.14 1.98 30.59
C SER A 256 14.83 1.33 29.37
N GLU A 257 14.28 0.25 28.83
CA GLU A 257 14.78 -0.44 27.65
C GLU A 257 14.10 0.10 26.38
N ASN A 258 12.82 0.41 26.45
CA ASN A 258 12.02 0.88 25.30
C ASN A 258 12.25 2.37 24.98
N ASN A 259 12.73 3.18 25.92
CA ASN A 259 12.93 4.61 25.71
C ASN A 259 14.13 4.90 24.80
N ASP A 260 13.88 5.55 23.68
CA ASP A 260 14.90 6.02 22.74
C ASP A 260 15.63 7.23 23.31
N SER A 261 16.85 7.01 23.83
CA SER A 261 17.65 8.06 24.46
C SER A 261 18.22 9.04 23.45
N PHE A 262 18.03 10.34 23.68
CA PHE A 262 18.60 11.41 22.85
C PHE A 262 20.08 11.64 23.16
N TYR A 263 20.82 12.02 22.12
CA TYR A 263 22.21 12.52 22.25
C TYR A 263 22.50 13.53 21.13
N ILE A 264 23.64 14.21 21.24
CA ILE A 264 24.14 15.08 20.18
C ILE A 264 25.19 14.29 19.39
N ASN A 265 24.96 14.14 18.07
CA ASN A 265 25.91 13.44 17.19
C ASN A 265 27.16 14.31 16.88
N GLU A 266 28.10 13.75 16.11
CA GLU A 266 29.37 14.41 15.77
C GLU A 266 29.15 15.70 14.93
N ASP A 267 28.06 15.79 14.20
CA ASP A 267 27.68 16.96 13.40
C ASP A 267 26.93 18.04 14.22
N GLY A 268 26.76 17.83 15.53
CA GLY A 268 26.03 18.74 16.40
C GLY A 268 24.51 18.64 16.33
N ASN A 269 23.98 17.61 15.69
CA ASN A 269 22.54 17.39 15.55
C ASN A 269 21.99 16.49 16.65
N THR A 270 20.71 16.68 16.98
CA THR A 270 19.97 15.78 17.87
C THR A 270 19.76 14.44 17.16
N ALA A 271 20.12 13.35 17.83
CA ALA A 271 19.94 11.98 17.38
C ALA A 271 19.46 11.08 18.51
N LYS A 272 19.05 9.85 18.20
CA LYS A 272 18.64 8.84 19.18
C LYS A 272 19.54 7.61 19.08
N LYS A 273 19.75 6.93 20.21
CA LYS A 273 20.56 5.71 20.27
C LYS A 273 19.86 4.48 19.72
N THR A 274 18.54 4.48 19.81
CA THR A 274 17.63 3.40 19.38
C THR A 274 16.44 4.02 18.65
N ASN A 275 15.62 3.20 18.00
CA ASN A 275 14.44 3.66 17.29
C ASN A 275 13.25 2.72 17.56
N HIS A 276 12.99 2.40 18.83
CA HIS A 276 11.87 1.57 19.27
C HIS A 276 10.52 2.20 18.91
N ALA A 277 10.44 3.54 18.98
CA ALA A 277 9.25 4.31 18.59
C ALA A 277 8.99 4.33 17.07
N GLY A 278 9.95 3.87 16.25
CA GLY A 278 9.81 3.82 14.79
C GLY A 278 9.70 5.18 14.12
N GLY A 279 10.47 6.19 14.61
CA GLY A 279 10.56 7.53 14.00
C GLY A 279 9.41 8.47 14.32
N ILE A 280 8.52 8.12 15.27
CA ILE A 280 7.34 8.92 15.61
C ILE A 280 7.19 9.00 17.13
N LEU A 281 7.21 10.21 17.68
CA LEU A 281 7.00 10.50 19.09
C LEU A 281 5.80 11.43 19.27
N GLY A 282 4.84 11.04 20.11
CA GLY A 282 3.65 11.85 20.37
C GLY A 282 2.75 12.06 19.14
N GLY A 283 2.92 11.25 18.07
CA GLY A 283 2.20 11.39 16.81
C GLY A 283 2.91 12.28 15.78
N ILE A 284 4.13 12.71 16.07
CA ILE A 284 4.91 13.64 15.26
C ILE A 284 6.24 12.96 14.90
N SER A 285 6.71 13.13 13.65
CA SER A 285 8.00 12.58 13.21
C SER A 285 9.15 13.21 14.01
N ASP A 286 10.15 12.42 14.33
CA ASP A 286 11.30 12.84 15.16
C ASP A 286 12.62 13.00 14.39
N GLY A 287 12.60 12.76 13.07
CA GLY A 287 13.76 12.87 12.19
C GLY A 287 14.47 11.54 11.90
N ASP A 288 14.19 10.49 12.66
CA ASP A 288 14.70 9.16 12.37
C ASP A 288 13.90 8.44 11.28
N THR A 289 14.41 7.28 10.85
CA THR A 289 13.69 6.40 9.93
C THR A 289 12.33 6.00 10.50
N ILE A 290 11.26 6.31 9.77
CA ILE A 290 9.94 5.81 10.12
C ILE A 290 9.85 4.35 9.67
N VAL A 291 9.48 3.47 10.61
CA VAL A 291 9.36 2.02 10.36
C VAL A 291 7.92 1.58 10.62
N VAL A 292 7.27 1.08 9.57
CA VAL A 292 5.91 0.56 9.66
C VAL A 292 5.83 -0.85 9.07
N ARG A 293 5.02 -1.73 9.67
CA ARG A 293 4.78 -3.08 9.19
C ARG A 293 3.30 -3.31 8.96
N ALA A 294 2.97 -4.02 7.88
CA ALA A 294 1.60 -4.37 7.49
C ALA A 294 1.46 -5.89 7.34
N ALA A 295 0.61 -6.50 8.15
CA ALA A 295 0.28 -7.92 8.04
C ALA A 295 -0.81 -8.14 6.98
N VAL A 296 -0.49 -8.94 5.98
CA VAL A 296 -1.34 -9.28 4.83
C VAL A 296 -1.86 -10.70 5.00
N LYS A 297 -3.18 -10.88 5.03
CA LYS A 297 -3.79 -12.22 5.12
C LYS A 297 -3.65 -13.00 3.82
N PRO A 298 -3.75 -14.34 3.85
CA PRO A 298 -3.85 -15.17 2.65
C PRO A 298 -5.00 -14.74 1.74
N THR A 299 -4.84 -14.95 0.44
CA THR A 299 -5.90 -14.72 -0.55
C THR A 299 -7.08 -15.66 -0.27
N PRO A 300 -8.32 -15.16 -0.14
CA PRO A 300 -9.45 -16.01 0.21
C PRO A 300 -9.91 -16.95 -0.93
N SER A 301 -9.53 -16.63 -2.16
CA SER A 301 -9.85 -17.44 -3.33
C SER A 301 -8.81 -18.54 -3.50
N ILE A 302 -9.12 -19.75 -3.05
CA ILE A 302 -8.28 -20.96 -3.15
C ILE A 302 -8.97 -22.03 -3.98
N PHE A 303 -8.19 -23.00 -4.49
CA PHE A 303 -8.70 -24.08 -5.33
C PHE A 303 -9.17 -25.30 -4.50
N ARG A 304 -9.38 -25.11 -3.20
CA ARG A 304 -9.96 -26.14 -2.31
C ARG A 304 -11.44 -25.92 -2.10
N PRO A 305 -12.24 -26.98 -1.94
CA PRO A 305 -13.64 -26.87 -1.54
C PRO A 305 -13.77 -26.14 -0.20
N GLN A 306 -14.70 -25.20 -0.12
CA GLN A 306 -14.97 -24.41 1.08
C GLN A 306 -16.46 -24.45 1.40
N GLN A 307 -16.82 -24.59 2.67
CA GLN A 307 -18.21 -24.51 3.12
C GLN A 307 -18.66 -23.06 3.15
N THR A 308 -19.85 -22.80 2.61
CA THR A 308 -20.45 -21.47 2.54
C THR A 308 -21.99 -21.56 2.45
N ILE A 309 -22.63 -20.45 2.14
CA ILE A 309 -24.07 -20.37 1.91
C ILE A 309 -24.37 -19.69 0.58
N SER A 310 -25.52 -20.04 0.01
CA SER A 310 -26.12 -19.29 -1.09
C SER A 310 -26.72 -17.96 -0.59
N ARG A 311 -27.11 -17.06 -1.56
CA ARG A 311 -27.88 -15.83 -1.24
C ARG A 311 -29.24 -16.15 -0.60
N ASN A 312 -29.80 -17.36 -0.83
CA ASN A 312 -31.02 -17.84 -0.21
C ASN A 312 -30.81 -18.46 1.17
N LYS A 313 -29.58 -18.35 1.72
CA LYS A 313 -29.19 -18.87 3.05
C LYS A 313 -29.15 -20.41 3.12
N GLU A 314 -28.99 -21.10 2.01
CA GLU A 314 -28.85 -22.56 1.95
C GLU A 314 -27.37 -22.93 2.06
N PRO A 315 -27.02 -23.92 2.92
CA PRO A 315 -25.65 -24.44 2.99
C PRO A 315 -25.20 -25.01 1.64
N MET A 316 -23.95 -24.73 1.26
CA MET A 316 -23.35 -25.25 0.03
C MET A 316 -21.84 -25.39 0.15
N GLU A 317 -21.26 -26.19 -0.71
CA GLU A 317 -19.82 -26.25 -0.92
C GLU A 317 -19.47 -25.46 -2.18
N LEU A 318 -18.43 -24.64 -2.10
CA LEU A 318 -17.96 -23.81 -3.19
C LEU A 318 -16.46 -24.05 -3.43
N THR A 319 -16.09 -24.42 -4.66
CA THR A 319 -14.70 -24.38 -5.12
C THR A 319 -14.54 -23.22 -6.06
N ILE A 320 -13.72 -22.24 -5.67
CA ILE A 320 -13.52 -21.04 -6.46
C ILE A 320 -12.60 -21.37 -7.64
N LYS A 321 -13.15 -21.29 -8.85
CA LYS A 321 -12.40 -21.42 -10.09
C LYS A 321 -11.99 -20.04 -10.59
N GLY A 322 -10.85 -19.89 -11.23
CA GLY A 322 -10.41 -18.63 -11.81
C GLY A 322 -8.91 -18.41 -11.66
N ARG A 323 -8.47 -17.20 -12.02
CA ARG A 323 -7.06 -16.80 -11.99
C ARG A 323 -6.78 -16.00 -10.73
N HIS A 324 -6.37 -16.67 -9.67
CA HIS A 324 -6.10 -16.06 -8.37
C HIS A 324 -4.60 -16.04 -8.08
N ASP A 325 -4.17 -15.08 -7.27
CA ASP A 325 -2.80 -15.02 -6.76
C ASP A 325 -2.67 -16.01 -5.61
N PRO A 326 -1.78 -17.01 -5.64
CA PRO A 326 -1.46 -17.84 -4.48
C PRO A 326 -0.76 -17.02 -3.39
N LEU A 327 -0.09 -15.94 -3.79
CA LEU A 327 0.60 -15.01 -2.90
C LEU A 327 0.45 -13.57 -3.41
N ILE A 328 -0.15 -12.68 -2.61
CA ILE A 328 -0.34 -11.26 -2.99
C ILE A 328 0.72 -10.33 -2.42
N VAL A 329 1.50 -10.77 -1.44
CA VAL A 329 2.48 -9.96 -0.71
C VAL A 329 3.44 -9.21 -1.65
N PRO A 330 4.09 -9.84 -2.65
CA PRO A 330 5.01 -9.13 -3.53
C PRO A 330 4.36 -7.96 -4.28
N ARG A 331 3.11 -8.14 -4.72
CA ARG A 331 2.37 -7.08 -5.41
C ARG A 331 1.87 -5.99 -4.48
N ALA A 332 1.72 -6.29 -3.19
CA ALA A 332 1.29 -5.34 -2.18
C ALA A 332 2.44 -4.43 -1.69
N VAL A 333 3.71 -4.81 -1.89
CA VAL A 333 4.88 -4.02 -1.50
C VAL A 333 4.80 -2.59 -2.04
N VAL A 334 4.65 -2.41 -3.34
CA VAL A 334 4.56 -1.08 -3.97
C VAL A 334 3.28 -0.33 -3.57
N VAL A 335 2.21 -1.04 -3.19
CA VAL A 335 0.97 -0.40 -2.68
C VAL A 335 1.20 0.18 -1.30
N VAL A 336 1.96 -0.50 -0.45
CA VAL A 336 2.37 0.00 0.88
C VAL A 336 3.23 1.24 0.73
N GLU A 337 4.24 1.23 -0.16
CA GLU A 337 5.05 2.40 -0.48
C GLU A 337 4.19 3.59 -0.94
N ALA A 338 3.27 3.34 -1.88
CA ALA A 338 2.39 4.37 -2.42
C ALA A 338 1.51 5.01 -1.33
N MET A 339 0.94 4.21 -0.42
CA MET A 339 0.10 4.73 0.64
C MET A 339 0.90 5.48 1.71
N CYS A 340 2.12 5.04 2.00
CA CYS A 340 3.06 5.79 2.84
C CYS A 340 3.44 7.13 2.19
N ALA A 341 3.77 7.12 0.89
CA ALA A 341 4.11 8.33 0.16
C ALA A 341 2.98 9.37 0.17
N LEU A 342 1.75 8.94 -0.07
CA LEU A 342 0.56 9.79 -0.02
C LEU A 342 0.38 10.42 1.37
N THR A 343 0.60 9.64 2.43
CA THR A 343 0.46 10.11 3.82
C THR A 343 1.55 11.15 4.16
N ILE A 344 2.80 10.87 3.80
CA ILE A 344 3.93 11.78 4.08
C ILE A 344 3.80 13.07 3.25
N ALA A 345 3.43 12.97 1.97
CA ALA A 345 3.25 14.16 1.12
C ALA A 345 2.13 15.07 1.65
N ASP A 346 1.00 14.50 2.06
CA ASP A 346 -0.10 15.25 2.67
C ASP A 346 0.32 15.91 3.99
N SER A 347 1.01 15.17 4.86
CA SER A 347 1.51 15.68 6.15
C SER A 347 2.54 16.81 5.95
N LEU A 348 3.41 16.71 4.96
CA LEU A 348 4.38 17.78 4.60
C LEU A 348 3.68 19.06 4.19
N LEU A 349 2.69 18.98 3.31
CA LEU A 349 1.96 20.16 2.85
C LEU A 349 1.12 20.78 3.98
N LEU A 350 0.52 19.96 4.84
CA LEU A 350 -0.18 20.42 6.04
C LEU A 350 0.77 21.16 6.99
N ASN A 351 2.00 20.68 7.16
CA ASN A 351 2.98 21.26 8.08
C ASN A 351 3.52 22.65 7.66
N MET A 352 3.35 23.05 6.40
CA MET A 352 3.86 24.34 5.90
C MET A 352 3.37 25.57 6.69
N THR A 353 2.22 25.45 7.34
CA THR A 353 1.61 26.53 8.13
C THR A 353 1.75 26.34 9.64
N ALA A 354 2.49 25.34 10.09
CA ALA A 354 2.61 25.03 11.53
C ALA A 354 3.37 26.11 12.32
N GLN A 355 4.27 26.86 11.66
CA GLN A 355 5.07 27.91 12.29
C GLN A 355 4.88 29.25 11.59
N MET A 356 4.70 30.31 12.38
CA MET A 356 4.50 31.67 11.84
C MET A 356 5.68 32.15 10.99
N ASP A 357 6.91 31.79 11.36
CA ASP A 357 8.12 32.11 10.59
C ASP A 357 8.11 31.50 9.18
N GLY A 358 7.54 30.32 9.02
CA GLY A 358 7.32 29.69 7.71
C GLY A 358 6.37 30.50 6.85
N VAL A 359 5.24 30.93 7.41
CA VAL A 359 4.25 31.77 6.75
C VAL A 359 4.86 33.12 6.36
N LEU A 360 5.59 33.76 7.27
CA LEU A 360 6.25 35.04 7.01
C LEU A 360 7.30 34.94 5.88
N ARG A 361 8.17 33.91 5.91
CA ARG A 361 9.17 33.67 4.85
C ARG A 361 8.53 33.47 3.47
N PHE A 362 7.35 32.88 3.42
CA PHE A 362 6.65 32.66 2.14
C PHE A 362 6.06 33.95 1.57
N TYR A 363 5.46 34.82 2.41
CA TYR A 363 4.78 36.01 1.97
C TYR A 363 5.62 37.30 2.02
N HIS A 364 6.65 37.36 2.87
CA HIS A 364 7.60 38.46 2.91
C HIS A 364 8.88 38.09 2.13
N LYS A 365 8.79 38.16 0.80
CA LYS A 365 9.93 37.96 -0.11
C LYS A 365 10.74 39.23 -0.22
#